data_a811be5963df8828644f6cb07e28730b
#
_entry.id   a811be5963df8828644f6cb07e28730b
#
_cell.length_a   1.000
_cell.length_b   1.000
_cell.length_c   1.000
_cell.angle_alpha   90.00
_cell.angle_beta   90.00
_cell.angle_gamma   90.00
#
_symmetry.space_group_name_H-M   'P 1'
#
loop_
_entity.id
_entity.type
_entity.pdbx_description
1 polymer ?
#
loop_
_entity_poly.entity_id
_entity_poly.type
_entity_poly.pdbx_seq_one_letter_code
_entity_poly.pdbx_strand_id
1 'polypeptide(L)'
;IYWDCYHGIRSASDKDRQTAAFSDVEKMFYEIHYSHFVENQNARNAKIRHTERNRTIEDLLAGKKTCPEETIYQFGTLDEHASVEDLVLVVTEFIAEFHERFGAHVHLLDWALHLDESTPHIHERHVFDCENKHGEVAPQQEKALEALGFELPDPDKPLSRRNNRKITFDAACRKMLFEIAKRHGLELEEEAEYGNCKYLEKQDFILAKQKEQLAAQQSKLDELTLKVNDMETLIDEVSAAAYDKAVEVVTDVVRTETRKEDMRM
;
A
#
# COMPACT_ATOMS: atom_id res chain seq x y z
N ILE A 1 11.44 -0.86 11.06
CA ILE A 1 11.38 0.28 12.00
C ILE A 1 9.93 0.55 12.29
N TYR A 2 9.62 0.84 13.54
CA TYR A 2 8.28 1.22 14.01
C TYR A 2 8.40 2.21 15.16
N TRP A 3 7.31 2.91 15.43
CA TRP A 3 7.21 3.90 16.48
C TRP A 3 5.87 3.76 17.19
N ASP A 4 5.83 4.03 18.46
CA ASP A 4 4.59 4.23 19.20
C ASP A 4 4.69 5.42 20.18
N CYS A 5 3.53 5.97 20.58
CA CYS A 5 3.42 7.19 21.35
C CYS A 5 3.99 7.09 22.79
N TYR A 6 4.25 5.89 23.31
CA TYR A 6 4.78 5.69 24.65
C TYR A 6 6.25 5.34 24.67
N HIS A 7 6.75 4.67 23.62
CA HIS A 7 8.09 4.10 23.65
C HIS A 7 9.03 4.68 22.59
N GLY A 8 8.50 5.47 21.64
CA GLY A 8 9.28 6.08 20.57
C GLY A 8 9.72 5.09 19.50
N ILE A 9 10.80 5.44 18.77
CA ILE A 9 11.32 4.64 17.65
C ILE A 9 11.97 3.35 18.14
N ARG A 10 11.67 2.24 17.47
CA ARG A 10 12.22 0.92 17.72
C ARG A 10 12.56 0.19 16.42
N SER A 11 13.40 -0.84 16.53
CA SER A 11 13.74 -1.74 15.43
C SER A 11 13.25 -3.15 15.73
N ALA A 12 12.85 -3.89 14.70
CA ALA A 12 12.52 -5.31 14.81
C ALA A 12 13.70 -6.19 15.28
N SER A 13 14.94 -5.68 15.22
CA SER A 13 16.13 -6.33 15.76
C SER A 13 16.28 -6.21 17.27
N ASP A 14 15.51 -5.36 17.93
CA ASP A 14 15.50 -5.21 19.40
C ASP A 14 14.75 -6.38 20.08
N LYS A 15 15.12 -7.61 19.74
CA LYS A 15 14.44 -8.84 20.17
C LYS A 15 14.41 -9.08 21.70
N ASP A 16 15.25 -8.39 22.45
CA ASP A 16 15.36 -8.56 23.91
C ASP A 16 14.41 -7.64 24.70
N ARG A 17 13.65 -6.79 24.06
CA ARG A 17 12.67 -5.94 24.72
C ARG A 17 11.28 -6.51 24.48
N GLN A 18 10.55 -6.73 25.56
CA GLN A 18 9.10 -6.99 25.51
C GLN A 18 8.43 -5.82 24.77
N THR A 19 8.28 -5.96 23.47
CA THR A 19 7.59 -4.97 22.66
C THR A 19 6.09 -5.20 22.86
N ALA A 20 5.40 -4.19 23.41
CA ALA A 20 3.96 -4.17 23.40
C ALA A 20 3.47 -4.25 21.94
N ALA A 21 2.46 -5.06 21.67
CA ALA A 21 1.79 -5.03 20.38
C ALA A 21 1.11 -3.65 20.19
N PHE A 22 0.97 -3.17 18.97
CA PHE A 22 0.25 -1.91 18.73
C PHE A 22 -1.15 -1.90 19.34
N SER A 23 -1.85 -3.03 19.31
CA SER A 23 -3.14 -3.18 20.01
C SER A 23 -3.07 -2.90 21.51
N ASP A 24 -1.96 -3.24 22.18
CA ASP A 24 -1.77 -2.95 23.60
C ASP A 24 -1.48 -1.47 23.83
N VAL A 25 -0.71 -0.85 22.91
CA VAL A 25 -0.43 0.60 22.92
C VAL A 25 -1.71 1.39 22.72
N GLU A 26 -2.51 1.04 21.71
CA GLU A 26 -3.80 1.67 21.45
C GLU A 26 -4.74 1.51 22.64
N LYS A 27 -4.83 0.30 23.20
CA LYS A 27 -5.65 0.04 24.38
C LYS A 27 -5.21 0.90 25.58
N MET A 28 -3.91 0.97 25.86
CA MET A 28 -3.36 1.80 26.93
C MET A 28 -3.68 3.28 26.71
N PHE A 29 -3.58 3.78 25.47
CA PHE A 29 -3.95 5.15 25.15
C PHE A 29 -5.43 5.41 25.46
N TYR A 30 -6.32 4.52 25.03
CA TYR A 30 -7.76 4.65 25.29
C TYR A 30 -8.10 4.55 26.78
N GLU A 31 -7.45 3.69 27.52
CA GLU A 31 -7.60 3.58 28.98
C GLU A 31 -7.20 4.88 29.67
N ILE A 32 -6.07 5.46 29.29
CA ILE A 32 -5.57 6.70 29.90
C ILE A 32 -6.47 7.90 29.55
N HIS A 33 -6.88 8.03 28.29
CA HIS A 33 -7.53 9.25 27.82
C HIS A 33 -9.07 9.20 27.89
N TYR A 34 -9.69 8.01 27.81
CA TYR A 34 -11.15 7.90 27.65
C TYR A 34 -11.85 7.11 28.76
N SER A 35 -11.16 6.54 29.75
CA SER A 35 -11.83 5.82 30.86
C SER A 35 -12.82 6.71 31.60
N HIS A 36 -12.45 7.95 31.90
CA HIS A 36 -13.33 8.89 32.58
C HIS A 36 -14.64 9.17 31.77
N PHE A 37 -14.53 9.32 30.47
CA PHE A 37 -15.69 9.45 29.58
C PHE A 37 -16.59 8.20 29.65
N VAL A 38 -16.00 7.01 29.56
CA VAL A 38 -16.73 5.72 29.59
C VAL A 38 -17.45 5.54 30.93
N GLU A 39 -16.76 5.76 32.05
CA GLU A 39 -17.32 5.67 33.40
C GLU A 39 -18.52 6.63 33.58
N ASN A 40 -18.35 7.88 33.21
CA ASN A 40 -19.38 8.88 33.32
C ASN A 40 -20.59 8.60 32.41
N GLN A 41 -20.36 8.13 31.21
CA GLN A 41 -21.41 7.71 30.29
C GLN A 41 -22.21 6.55 30.88
N ASN A 42 -21.53 5.53 31.40
CA ASN A 42 -22.14 4.37 32.02
C ASN A 42 -22.94 4.75 33.28
N ALA A 43 -22.41 5.67 34.11
CA ALA A 43 -23.16 6.23 35.26
C ALA A 43 -24.41 6.98 34.84
N ARG A 44 -24.37 7.75 33.74
CA ARG A 44 -25.56 8.42 33.17
C ARG A 44 -26.58 7.41 32.66
N ASN A 45 -26.14 6.37 31.97
CA ASN A 45 -27.02 5.29 31.49
C ASN A 45 -27.71 4.57 32.65
N ALA A 46 -26.99 4.26 33.73
CA ALA A 46 -27.54 3.63 34.92
C ALA A 46 -28.62 4.48 35.57
N LYS A 47 -28.44 5.82 35.68
CA LYS A 47 -29.43 6.74 36.23
C LYS A 47 -30.76 6.74 35.48
N ILE A 48 -30.70 6.57 34.15
CA ILE A 48 -31.89 6.50 33.28
C ILE A 48 -32.35 5.08 32.99
N ARG A 49 -31.77 4.08 33.67
CA ARG A 49 -32.06 2.62 33.54
C ARG A 49 -31.84 2.06 32.15
N HIS A 50 -30.82 2.56 31.45
CA HIS A 50 -30.38 2.11 30.12
C HIS A 50 -28.99 1.50 30.16
N THR A 51 -28.74 0.54 31.06
CA THR A 51 -27.45 -0.13 31.24
C THR A 51 -27.03 -0.98 30.02
N GLU A 52 -27.98 -1.34 29.15
CA GLU A 52 -27.73 -1.97 27.87
C GLU A 52 -26.92 -1.09 26.89
N ARG A 53 -26.80 0.19 27.18
CA ARG A 53 -25.98 1.16 26.42
C ARG A 53 -24.60 1.38 27.00
N ASN A 54 -24.28 0.70 28.10
CA ASN A 54 -22.95 0.77 28.68
C ASN A 54 -21.90 0.28 27.70
N ARG A 55 -20.73 0.91 27.76
CA ARG A 55 -19.58 0.57 26.90
C ARG A 55 -18.35 0.33 27.74
N THR A 56 -17.40 -0.37 27.16
CA THR A 56 -16.04 -0.57 27.66
C THR A 56 -15.04 0.15 26.76
N ILE A 57 -13.78 0.14 27.11
CA ILE A 57 -12.70 0.62 26.23
C ILE A 57 -12.61 -0.25 24.97
N GLU A 58 -12.78 -1.57 25.11
CA GLU A 58 -12.80 -2.51 23.98
C GLU A 58 -13.94 -2.19 23.01
N ASP A 59 -15.10 -1.77 23.51
CA ASP A 59 -16.21 -1.34 22.66
C ASP A 59 -15.89 -0.06 21.88
N LEU A 60 -15.09 0.85 22.44
CA LEU A 60 -14.61 2.03 21.72
C LEU A 60 -13.60 1.64 20.64
N LEU A 61 -12.64 0.77 20.94
CA LEU A 61 -11.64 0.27 19.99
C LEU A 61 -12.25 -0.54 18.85
N ALA A 62 -13.33 -1.28 19.11
CA ALA A 62 -14.06 -2.03 18.09
C ALA A 62 -15.10 -1.20 17.32
N GLY A 63 -15.42 0.00 17.80
CA GLY A 63 -16.50 0.83 17.26
C GLY A 63 -16.09 1.55 15.97
N LYS A 64 -16.81 1.37 14.87
CA LYS A 64 -16.54 2.00 13.56
C LYS A 64 -16.34 3.52 13.54
N LYS A 65 -16.78 4.22 14.58
CA LYS A 65 -16.68 5.69 14.69
C LYS A 65 -15.73 6.14 15.81
N THR A 66 -15.21 5.21 16.55
CA THR A 66 -14.42 5.46 17.75
C THR A 66 -13.09 4.71 17.76
N CYS A 67 -12.89 3.73 16.87
CA CYS A 67 -11.62 3.05 16.71
C CYS A 67 -10.56 3.99 16.10
N PRO A 68 -9.28 3.70 16.28
CA PRO A 68 -8.22 4.37 15.54
C PRO A 68 -8.44 4.23 14.04
N GLU A 69 -8.11 5.28 13.30
CA GLU A 69 -8.05 5.26 11.84
C GLU A 69 -6.65 4.87 11.38
N GLU A 70 -6.56 4.29 10.21
CA GLU A 70 -5.31 3.91 9.59
C GLU A 70 -5.08 4.74 8.32
N THR A 71 -3.84 5.23 8.18
CA THR A 71 -3.37 5.87 6.96
C THR A 71 -2.16 5.12 6.42
N ILE A 72 -2.10 4.93 5.11
CA ILE A 72 -0.97 4.29 4.44
C ILE A 72 -0.26 5.35 3.60
N TYR A 73 1.04 5.52 3.84
CA TYR A 73 1.91 6.42 3.07
C TYR A 73 2.78 5.58 2.14
N GLN A 74 2.60 5.78 0.83
CA GLN A 74 3.35 5.13 -0.23
C GLN A 74 3.59 6.13 -1.36
N PHE A 75 4.80 6.16 -1.92
CA PHE A 75 5.13 6.99 -3.07
C PHE A 75 5.51 6.10 -4.26
N GLY A 76 4.68 6.12 -5.30
CA GLY A 76 4.84 5.35 -6.52
C GLY A 76 4.10 4.02 -6.52
N THR A 77 4.49 3.18 -7.47
CA THR A 77 3.87 1.89 -7.78
C THR A 77 4.85 0.75 -7.58
N LEU A 78 4.45 -0.47 -7.95
CA LEU A 78 5.34 -1.65 -7.94
C LEU A 78 6.56 -1.48 -8.85
N ASP A 79 6.36 -0.85 -10.00
CA ASP A 79 7.39 -0.75 -11.04
C ASP A 79 8.33 0.45 -10.81
N GLU A 80 7.81 1.52 -10.19
CA GLU A 80 8.56 2.75 -9.90
C GLU A 80 8.08 3.34 -8.58
N HIS A 81 8.94 3.37 -7.58
CA HIS A 81 8.64 3.90 -6.25
C HIS A 81 9.83 4.66 -5.66
N ALA A 82 9.54 5.54 -4.70
CA ALA A 82 10.57 6.25 -3.95
C ALA A 82 11.46 5.28 -3.14
N SER A 83 12.67 5.71 -2.85
CA SER A 83 13.55 4.97 -1.95
C SER A 83 12.96 4.88 -0.53
N VAL A 84 13.40 3.88 0.24
CA VAL A 84 12.99 3.74 1.65
C VAL A 84 13.40 4.96 2.46
N GLU A 85 14.59 5.50 2.17
CA GLU A 85 15.15 6.67 2.82
C GLU A 85 14.29 7.91 2.57
N ASP A 86 13.89 8.15 1.32
CA ASP A 86 13.03 9.28 0.94
C ASP A 86 11.64 9.14 1.55
N LEU A 87 11.06 7.92 1.52
CA LEU A 87 9.76 7.66 2.16
C LEU A 87 9.81 8.00 3.65
N VAL A 88 10.81 7.50 4.38
CA VAL A 88 10.94 7.75 5.83
C VAL A 88 11.17 9.22 6.11
N LEU A 89 12.02 9.89 5.32
CA LEU A 89 12.34 11.30 5.51
C LEU A 89 11.08 12.18 5.32
N VAL A 90 10.37 11.98 4.23
CA VAL A 90 9.15 12.74 3.91
C VAL A 90 8.05 12.49 4.93
N VAL A 91 7.80 11.22 5.28
CA VAL A 91 6.73 10.88 6.23
C VAL A 91 7.07 11.36 7.64
N THR A 92 8.35 11.32 8.06
CA THR A 92 8.76 11.84 9.37
C THR A 92 8.54 13.36 9.46
N GLU A 93 8.89 14.11 8.43
CA GLU A 93 8.64 15.56 8.37
C GLU A 93 7.13 15.85 8.35
N PHE A 94 6.38 15.07 7.56
CA PHE A 94 4.92 15.17 7.53
C PHE A 94 4.29 14.93 8.90
N ILE A 95 4.69 13.89 9.62
CA ILE A 95 4.19 13.57 10.97
C ILE A 95 4.48 14.70 11.95
N ALA A 96 5.68 15.31 11.88
CA ALA A 96 6.02 16.46 12.73
C ALA A 96 5.12 17.66 12.45
N GLU A 97 4.92 18.02 11.18
CA GLU A 97 4.05 19.14 10.77
C GLU A 97 2.55 18.82 11.05
N PHE A 98 2.15 17.56 10.87
CA PHE A 98 0.82 17.07 11.20
C PHE A 98 0.51 17.21 12.70
N HIS A 99 1.45 16.81 13.55
CA HIS A 99 1.30 16.96 15.00
C HIS A 99 1.24 18.42 15.43
N GLU A 100 2.08 19.28 14.86
CA GLU A 100 2.05 20.72 15.15
C GLU A 100 0.70 21.35 14.80
N ARG A 101 0.13 20.98 13.65
CA ARG A 101 -1.12 21.58 13.15
C ARG A 101 -2.37 21.00 13.79
N PHE A 102 -2.39 19.69 14.03
CA PHE A 102 -3.62 18.96 14.36
C PHE A 102 -3.57 18.23 15.71
N GLY A 103 -2.42 18.21 16.37
CA GLY A 103 -2.19 17.45 17.60
C GLY A 103 -3.08 17.84 18.79
N ALA A 104 -3.80 18.96 18.70
CA ALA A 104 -4.83 19.33 19.69
C ALA A 104 -6.04 18.38 19.67
N HIS A 105 -6.33 17.73 18.55
CA HIS A 105 -7.52 16.90 18.33
C HIS A 105 -7.28 15.63 17.53
N VAL A 106 -6.03 15.41 17.08
CA VAL A 106 -5.61 14.19 16.37
C VAL A 106 -4.36 13.63 17.02
N HIS A 107 -4.47 12.46 17.59
CA HIS A 107 -3.39 11.83 18.33
C HIS A 107 -2.84 10.65 17.56
N LEU A 108 -1.57 10.74 17.17
CA LEU A 108 -0.82 9.65 16.57
C LEU A 108 -0.56 8.57 17.62
N LEU A 109 -0.90 7.34 17.34
CA LEU A 109 -0.75 6.21 18.26
C LEU A 109 0.50 5.40 17.96
N ASP A 110 0.64 4.98 16.73
CA ASP A 110 1.76 4.16 16.25
C ASP A 110 1.94 4.28 14.73
N TRP A 111 3.09 3.85 14.25
CA TRP A 111 3.34 3.60 12.84
C TRP A 111 4.42 2.54 12.63
N ALA A 112 4.36 1.84 11.50
CA ALA A 112 5.33 0.83 11.09
C ALA A 112 5.73 1.00 9.62
N LEU A 113 7.03 0.89 9.35
CA LEU A 113 7.59 0.78 8.01
C LEU A 113 7.57 -0.69 7.57
N HIS A 114 6.87 -0.97 6.49
CA HIS A 114 6.79 -2.28 5.85
C HIS A 114 7.72 -2.35 4.64
N LEU A 115 8.58 -3.37 4.63
CA LEU A 115 9.57 -3.65 3.57
C LEU A 115 9.44 -5.08 3.03
N ASP A 116 8.52 -5.85 3.56
CA ASP A 116 8.26 -7.25 3.21
C ASP A 116 7.22 -7.41 2.09
N GLU A 117 6.65 -6.31 1.66
CA GLU A 117 5.75 -6.23 0.50
C GLU A 117 6.49 -5.61 -0.71
N SER A 118 5.84 -5.68 -1.87
CA SER A 118 6.46 -5.29 -3.14
C SER A 118 6.83 -3.81 -3.27
N THR A 119 6.25 -2.94 -2.44
CA THR A 119 6.51 -1.49 -2.43
C THR A 119 6.69 -1.02 -0.99
N PRO A 120 7.75 -0.27 -0.65
CA PRO A 120 7.90 0.29 0.69
C PRO A 120 6.74 1.20 1.05
N HIS A 121 6.18 1.04 2.24
CA HIS A 121 5.09 1.88 2.72
C HIS A 121 5.08 1.94 4.24
N ILE A 122 4.42 2.98 4.77
CA ILE A 122 4.26 3.18 6.21
C ILE A 122 2.77 3.10 6.54
N HIS A 123 2.41 2.22 7.46
CA HIS A 123 1.12 2.22 8.13
C HIS A 123 1.21 3.12 9.36
N GLU A 124 0.28 4.02 9.51
CA GLU A 124 0.16 4.93 10.63
C GLU A 124 -1.25 4.86 11.19
N ARG A 125 -1.39 4.90 12.53
CA ARG A 125 -2.67 4.88 13.20
C ARG A 125 -2.84 6.07 14.14
N HIS A 126 -4.00 6.70 14.04
CA HIS A 126 -4.36 7.88 14.84
C HIS A 126 -5.81 7.84 15.30
N VAL A 127 -6.12 8.67 16.28
CA VAL A 127 -7.48 8.85 16.78
C VAL A 127 -7.82 10.34 16.80
N PHE A 128 -9.05 10.65 16.43
CA PHE A 128 -9.65 11.97 16.56
C PHE A 128 -10.42 12.07 17.86
N ASP A 129 -10.20 13.10 18.65
CA ASP A 129 -10.97 13.34 19.84
C ASP A 129 -11.38 14.81 20.03
N CYS A 130 -12.40 14.99 20.80
CA CYS A 130 -12.89 16.31 21.15
C CYS A 130 -13.73 16.24 22.44
N GLU A 131 -13.85 17.36 23.12
CA GLU A 131 -14.79 17.45 24.24
C GLU A 131 -16.23 17.27 23.77
N ASN A 132 -16.96 16.46 24.50
CA ASN A 132 -18.39 16.29 24.31
C ASN A 132 -19.17 17.42 25.05
N LYS A 133 -20.50 17.42 24.94
CA LYS A 133 -21.38 18.39 25.62
C LYS A 133 -21.30 18.36 27.15
N HIS A 134 -20.58 17.43 27.74
CA HIS A 134 -20.39 17.28 29.18
C HIS A 134 -18.97 17.67 29.62
N GLY A 135 -18.14 18.19 28.70
CA GLY A 135 -16.75 18.55 28.99
C GLY A 135 -15.83 17.35 29.12
N GLU A 136 -16.20 16.20 28.55
CA GLU A 136 -15.40 14.99 28.60
C GLU A 136 -14.79 14.74 27.21
N VAL A 137 -13.47 14.49 27.17
CA VAL A 137 -12.77 14.11 25.94
C VAL A 137 -13.21 12.71 25.52
N ALA A 138 -13.57 12.54 24.26
CA ALA A 138 -14.04 11.28 23.72
C ALA A 138 -13.71 11.17 22.23
N PRO A 139 -13.53 9.96 21.66
CA PRO A 139 -13.33 9.78 20.22
C PRO A 139 -14.51 10.32 19.42
N GLN A 140 -14.28 11.38 18.61
CA GLN A 140 -15.32 12.09 17.85
C GLN A 140 -14.74 12.80 16.63
N GLN A 141 -14.53 12.10 15.53
CA GLN A 141 -13.90 12.62 14.31
C GLN A 141 -14.53 13.93 13.81
N GLU A 142 -15.83 13.97 13.54
CA GLU A 142 -16.49 15.16 12.97
C GLU A 142 -16.35 16.40 13.85
N LYS A 143 -16.44 16.25 15.15
CA LYS A 143 -16.28 17.39 16.08
C LYS A 143 -14.83 17.82 16.25
N ALA A 144 -13.91 16.88 16.25
CA ALA A 144 -12.49 17.16 16.25
C ALA A 144 -12.11 18.00 15.02
N LEU A 145 -12.57 17.59 13.84
CA LEU A 145 -12.33 18.30 12.59
C LEU A 145 -13.03 19.65 12.52
N GLU A 146 -14.23 19.78 13.12
CA GLU A 146 -14.90 21.07 13.28
C GLU A 146 -14.10 22.01 14.19
N ALA A 147 -13.59 21.51 15.31
CA ALA A 147 -12.77 22.28 16.25
C ALA A 147 -11.43 22.72 15.62
N LEU A 148 -10.87 21.93 14.71
CA LEU A 148 -9.70 22.26 13.89
C LEU A 148 -10.00 23.25 12.75
N GLY A 149 -11.27 23.66 12.56
CA GLY A 149 -11.67 24.64 11.55
C GLY A 149 -11.92 24.08 10.15
N PHE A 150 -12.03 22.76 10.01
CA PHE A 150 -12.39 22.16 8.72
C PHE A 150 -13.88 22.32 8.43
N GLU A 151 -14.21 22.76 7.22
CA GLU A 151 -15.59 22.92 6.75
C GLU A 151 -16.02 21.71 5.90
N LEU A 152 -17.33 21.58 5.70
CA LEU A 152 -17.87 20.61 4.75
C LEU A 152 -17.48 21.00 3.31
N PRO A 153 -17.24 20.04 2.41
CA PRO A 153 -17.02 20.34 0.99
C PRO A 153 -18.14 21.19 0.36
N ASP A 154 -19.37 20.97 0.80
CA ASP A 154 -20.54 21.76 0.42
C ASP A 154 -21.29 22.16 1.70
N PRO A 155 -21.10 23.40 2.20
CA PRO A 155 -21.72 23.86 3.45
C PRO A 155 -23.24 23.93 3.38
N ASP A 156 -23.82 24.05 2.19
CA ASP A 156 -25.27 24.13 1.99
C ASP A 156 -25.97 22.77 2.05
N LYS A 157 -25.19 21.68 2.05
CA LYS A 157 -25.71 20.32 2.14
C LYS A 157 -25.52 19.69 3.52
N PRO A 158 -26.43 18.80 3.93
CA PRO A 158 -26.28 18.09 5.20
C PRO A 158 -25.09 17.15 5.19
N LEU A 159 -24.58 16.88 6.40
CA LEU A 159 -23.55 15.88 6.65
C LEU A 159 -23.93 14.52 6.05
N SER A 160 -23.05 13.93 5.26
CA SER A 160 -23.25 12.63 4.62
C SER A 160 -21.91 11.96 4.34
N ARG A 161 -21.94 10.70 3.86
CA ARG A 161 -20.72 9.98 3.43
C ARG A 161 -19.93 10.73 2.35
N ARG A 162 -20.59 11.56 1.52
CA ARG A 162 -19.96 12.32 0.43
C ARG A 162 -19.80 13.80 0.74
N ASN A 163 -20.21 14.23 1.92
CA ASN A 163 -20.11 15.62 2.37
C ASN A 163 -19.83 15.62 3.87
N ASN A 164 -18.57 15.48 4.26
CA ASN A 164 -18.09 15.45 5.64
C ASN A 164 -16.71 16.12 5.74
N ARG A 165 -16.33 16.52 6.93
CA ARG A 165 -15.09 17.27 7.19
C ARG A 165 -13.83 16.42 6.95
N LYS A 166 -13.94 15.09 7.01
CA LYS A 166 -12.80 14.20 6.71
C LYS A 166 -12.32 14.38 5.27
N ILE A 167 -13.21 14.64 4.32
CA ILE A 167 -12.84 14.86 2.91
C ILE A 167 -11.94 16.10 2.77
N THR A 168 -12.30 17.21 3.42
CA THR A 168 -11.50 18.45 3.39
C THR A 168 -10.20 18.31 4.17
N PHE A 169 -10.22 17.59 5.30
CA PHE A 169 -9.04 17.25 6.06
C PHE A 169 -8.06 16.39 5.26
N ASP A 170 -8.54 15.31 4.64
CA ASP A 170 -7.70 14.42 3.82
C ASP A 170 -7.08 15.15 2.63
N ALA A 171 -7.83 16.06 2.01
CA ALA A 171 -7.30 16.91 0.94
C ALA A 171 -6.19 17.84 1.45
N ALA A 172 -6.33 18.42 2.64
CA ALA A 172 -5.31 19.25 3.26
C ALA A 172 -4.06 18.44 3.64
N CYS A 173 -4.23 17.26 4.21
CA CYS A 173 -3.13 16.34 4.53
C CYS A 173 -2.39 15.89 3.26
N ARG A 174 -3.12 15.51 2.20
CA ARG A 174 -2.53 15.14 0.92
C ARG A 174 -1.70 16.30 0.33
N LYS A 175 -2.24 17.52 0.36
CA LYS A 175 -1.52 18.71 -0.13
C LYS A 175 -0.24 18.95 0.67
N MET A 176 -0.30 18.87 1.99
CA MET A 176 0.85 19.02 2.87
C MET A 176 1.92 17.97 2.58
N LEU A 177 1.52 16.68 2.49
CA LEU A 177 2.43 15.59 2.14
C LEU A 177 3.08 15.80 0.77
N PHE A 178 2.30 16.24 -0.22
CA PHE A 178 2.79 16.55 -1.56
C PHE A 178 3.84 17.68 -1.56
N GLU A 179 3.58 18.76 -0.83
CA GLU A 179 4.50 19.87 -0.70
C GLU A 179 5.82 19.48 -0.03
N ILE A 180 5.75 18.62 0.99
CA ILE A 180 6.93 18.06 1.66
C ILE A 180 7.70 17.16 0.69
N ALA A 181 7.04 16.22 0.03
CA ALA A 181 7.68 15.33 -0.94
C ALA A 181 8.40 16.11 -2.05
N LYS A 182 7.79 17.18 -2.56
CA LYS A 182 8.38 18.05 -3.56
C LYS A 182 9.62 18.79 -3.03
N ARG A 183 9.63 19.23 -1.74
CA ARG A 183 10.83 19.80 -1.09
C ARG A 183 12.00 18.81 -1.04
N HIS A 184 11.71 17.53 -0.92
CA HIS A 184 12.70 16.45 -0.95
C HIS A 184 13.04 15.95 -2.35
N GLY A 185 12.55 16.62 -3.41
CA GLY A 185 12.90 16.33 -4.80
C GLY A 185 12.11 15.17 -5.42
N LEU A 186 11.03 14.71 -4.79
CA LEU A 186 10.15 13.73 -5.39
C LEU A 186 9.23 14.40 -6.42
N GLU A 187 9.24 13.89 -7.65
CA GLU A 187 8.30 14.30 -8.70
C GLU A 187 7.03 13.46 -8.56
N LEU A 188 5.97 14.07 -8.07
CA LEU A 188 4.66 13.44 -7.89
C LEU A 188 3.62 14.10 -8.78
N GLU A 189 2.66 13.34 -9.25
CA GLU A 189 1.53 13.86 -10.00
C GLU A 189 0.62 14.70 -9.10
N GLU A 190 0.31 15.94 -9.56
CA GLU A 190 -0.50 16.89 -8.79
C GLU A 190 -1.95 16.44 -8.66
N GLU A 191 -2.49 15.84 -9.71
CA GLU A 191 -3.88 15.36 -9.70
C GLU A 191 -3.98 13.98 -9.05
N ALA A 192 -5.00 13.80 -8.21
CA ALA A 192 -5.29 12.51 -7.62
C ALA A 192 -5.86 11.57 -8.68
N GLU A 193 -5.12 10.56 -9.08
CA GLU A 193 -5.71 9.45 -9.83
C GLU A 193 -6.64 8.64 -8.92
N TYR A 194 -7.93 8.89 -9.06
CA TYR A 194 -8.94 7.99 -8.51
C TYR A 194 -9.06 6.79 -9.43
N GLY A 195 -8.25 5.77 -9.18
CA GLY A 195 -8.39 4.49 -9.88
C GLY A 195 -9.83 4.01 -9.77
N ASN A 196 -10.50 3.79 -10.91
CA ASN A 196 -11.81 3.14 -10.99
C ASN A 196 -11.75 1.64 -10.57
N CYS A 197 -10.70 1.23 -9.87
CA CYS A 197 -10.52 -0.11 -9.38
C CYS A 197 -11.47 -0.34 -8.22
N LYS A 198 -12.27 -1.41 -8.31
CA LYS A 198 -13.01 -1.91 -7.15
C LYS A 198 -11.99 -2.27 -6.08
N TYR A 199 -12.24 -1.88 -4.83
CA TYR A 199 -11.49 -2.38 -3.68
C TYR A 199 -11.54 -3.92 -3.72
N LEU A 200 -10.37 -4.53 -3.81
CA LEU A 200 -10.19 -5.97 -3.69
C LEU A 200 -9.57 -6.25 -2.33
N GLU A 201 -10.03 -7.27 -1.66
CA GLU A 201 -9.32 -7.77 -0.48
C GLU A 201 -7.89 -8.19 -0.86
N LYS A 202 -6.92 -8.08 0.06
CA LYS A 202 -5.49 -8.34 -0.21
C LYS A 202 -5.26 -9.65 -0.97
N GLN A 203 -5.96 -10.72 -0.59
CA GLN A 203 -5.84 -12.02 -1.26
C GLN A 203 -6.36 -12.03 -2.69
N ASP A 204 -7.47 -11.34 -2.94
CA ASP A 204 -8.06 -11.23 -4.27
C ASP A 204 -7.20 -10.38 -5.20
N PHE A 205 -6.59 -9.31 -4.66
CA PHE A 205 -5.62 -8.48 -5.39
C PHE A 205 -4.37 -9.28 -5.79
N ILE A 206 -3.79 -10.03 -4.84
CA ILE A 206 -2.63 -10.90 -5.10
C ILE A 206 -2.96 -11.94 -6.17
N LEU A 207 -4.12 -12.60 -6.07
CA LEU A 207 -4.59 -13.57 -7.06
C LEU A 207 -4.80 -12.95 -8.44
N ALA A 208 -5.35 -11.74 -8.50
CA ALA A 208 -5.54 -11.02 -9.76
C ALA A 208 -4.19 -10.70 -10.43
N LYS A 209 -3.23 -10.20 -9.66
CA LYS A 209 -1.86 -9.91 -10.13
C LYS A 209 -1.11 -11.16 -10.57
N GLN A 210 -1.21 -12.26 -9.81
CA GLN A 210 -0.61 -13.54 -10.21
C GLN A 210 -1.19 -14.07 -11.52
N LYS A 211 -2.51 -13.97 -11.73
CA LYS A 211 -3.14 -14.36 -12.99
C LYS A 211 -2.67 -13.51 -14.17
N GLU A 212 -2.53 -12.21 -13.98
CA GLU A 212 -2.00 -11.30 -15.00
C GLU A 212 -0.55 -11.65 -15.38
N GLN A 213 0.32 -11.87 -14.39
CA GLN A 213 1.70 -12.29 -14.61
C GLN A 213 1.78 -13.66 -15.31
N LEU A 214 0.94 -14.61 -14.94
CA LEU A 214 0.89 -15.94 -15.53
C LEU A 214 0.45 -15.87 -17.01
N ALA A 215 -0.53 -15.03 -17.33
CA ALA A 215 -0.97 -14.79 -18.70
C ALA A 215 0.15 -14.16 -19.56
N ALA A 216 0.88 -13.18 -19.01
CA ALA A 216 2.01 -12.56 -19.70
C ALA A 216 3.15 -13.55 -19.92
N GLN A 217 3.48 -14.40 -18.95
CA GLN A 217 4.49 -15.45 -19.09
C GLN A 217 4.07 -16.50 -20.12
N GLN A 218 2.79 -16.90 -20.16
CA GLN A 218 2.28 -17.84 -21.14
C GLN A 218 2.38 -17.27 -22.56
N SER A 219 2.00 -16.01 -22.77
CA SER A 219 2.14 -15.35 -24.07
C SER A 219 3.58 -15.30 -24.54
N LYS A 220 4.52 -15.02 -23.64
CA LYS A 220 5.97 -15.02 -23.97
C LYS A 220 6.49 -16.42 -24.29
N LEU A 221 6.00 -17.43 -23.59
CA LEU A 221 6.34 -18.82 -23.87
C LEU A 221 5.84 -19.26 -25.24
N ASP A 222 4.60 -18.88 -25.61
CA ASP A 222 4.02 -19.18 -26.92
C ASP A 222 4.81 -18.52 -28.05
N GLU A 223 5.22 -17.25 -27.86
CA GLU A 223 6.10 -16.54 -28.83
C GLU A 223 7.45 -17.23 -29.00
N LEU A 224 8.08 -17.64 -27.90
CA LEU A 224 9.37 -18.36 -27.95
C LEU A 224 9.23 -19.73 -28.61
N THR A 225 8.16 -20.45 -28.32
CA THR A 225 7.87 -21.75 -28.95
C THR A 225 7.72 -21.62 -30.46
N LEU A 226 7.06 -20.56 -30.94
CA LEU A 226 6.92 -20.28 -32.35
C LEU A 226 8.29 -20.02 -33.00
N LYS A 227 9.14 -19.21 -32.36
CA LYS A 227 10.53 -18.97 -32.84
C LYS A 227 11.38 -20.21 -32.88
N VAL A 228 11.23 -21.12 -31.89
CA VAL A 228 11.97 -22.40 -31.91
C VAL A 228 11.53 -23.28 -33.08
N ASN A 229 10.20 -23.40 -33.31
CA ASN A 229 9.69 -24.17 -34.45
C ASN A 229 10.15 -23.62 -35.79
N ASP A 230 10.19 -22.27 -35.96
CA ASP A 230 10.70 -21.61 -37.16
C ASP A 230 12.21 -21.93 -37.37
N MET A 231 12.99 -21.92 -36.29
CA MET A 231 14.42 -22.27 -36.34
C MET A 231 14.65 -23.77 -36.66
N GLU A 232 13.85 -24.67 -36.10
CA GLU A 232 13.89 -26.08 -36.42
C GLU A 232 13.63 -26.33 -37.92
N THR A 233 12.55 -25.69 -38.44
CA THR A 233 12.25 -25.76 -39.88
C THR A 233 13.41 -25.28 -40.76
N LEU A 234 14.03 -24.16 -40.38
CA LEU A 234 15.19 -23.61 -41.11
C LEU A 234 16.38 -24.55 -41.04
N ILE A 235 16.65 -25.20 -39.92
CA ILE A 235 17.73 -26.19 -39.76
C ILE A 235 17.49 -27.39 -40.66
N ASP A 236 16.26 -27.89 -40.75
CA ASP A 236 15.91 -29.01 -41.63
C ASP A 236 16.08 -28.66 -43.10
N GLU A 237 15.67 -27.47 -43.54
CA GLU A 237 15.85 -26.98 -44.90
C GLU A 237 17.34 -26.83 -45.26
N VAL A 238 18.14 -26.24 -44.37
CA VAL A 238 19.60 -26.09 -44.59
C VAL A 238 20.29 -27.45 -44.60
N SER A 239 19.90 -28.37 -43.75
CA SER A 239 20.45 -29.71 -43.68
C SER A 239 20.15 -30.50 -44.96
N ALA A 240 18.92 -30.43 -45.48
CA ALA A 240 18.53 -31.03 -46.72
C ALA A 240 19.34 -30.48 -47.91
N ALA A 241 19.45 -29.12 -48.01
CA ALA A 241 20.22 -28.46 -49.07
C ALA A 241 21.74 -28.84 -49.01
N ALA A 242 22.30 -28.93 -47.81
CA ALA A 242 23.68 -29.34 -47.60
C ALA A 242 23.91 -30.80 -48.04
N TYR A 243 22.97 -31.70 -47.72
CA TYR A 243 23.00 -33.10 -48.13
C TYR A 243 22.96 -33.24 -49.67
N ASP A 244 22.03 -32.57 -50.32
CA ASP A 244 21.90 -32.59 -51.78
C ASP A 244 23.17 -32.07 -52.48
N LYS A 245 23.76 -31.00 -51.94
CA LYS A 245 25.04 -30.47 -52.46
C LYS A 245 26.21 -31.44 -52.29
N ALA A 246 26.27 -32.10 -51.15
CA ALA A 246 27.28 -33.14 -50.91
C ALA A 246 27.14 -34.30 -51.87
N VAL A 247 25.95 -34.79 -52.14
CA VAL A 247 25.64 -35.86 -53.11
C VAL A 247 26.05 -35.43 -54.53
N GLU A 248 25.75 -34.20 -54.94
CA GLU A 248 26.15 -33.64 -56.25
C GLU A 248 27.68 -33.67 -56.41
N VAL A 249 28.42 -33.15 -55.41
CA VAL A 249 29.91 -33.09 -55.44
C VAL A 249 30.51 -34.48 -55.52
N VAL A 250 30.04 -35.43 -54.68
CA VAL A 250 30.49 -36.79 -54.66
C VAL A 250 30.26 -37.48 -56.03
N THR A 251 29.07 -37.28 -56.60
CA THR A 251 28.71 -37.83 -57.90
C THR A 251 29.64 -37.33 -59.03
N ASP A 252 29.90 -36.03 -59.03
CA ASP A 252 30.81 -35.42 -60.04
C ASP A 252 32.26 -35.87 -59.89
N VAL A 253 32.76 -36.06 -58.65
CA VAL A 253 34.06 -36.62 -58.37
C VAL A 253 34.18 -38.08 -58.95
N VAL A 254 33.22 -38.93 -58.63
CA VAL A 254 33.13 -40.29 -59.06
C VAL A 254 33.12 -40.36 -60.61
N ARG A 255 32.24 -39.58 -61.26
CA ARG A 255 32.20 -39.50 -62.73
C ARG A 255 33.54 -39.08 -63.38
N THR A 256 34.23 -38.14 -62.75
CA THR A 256 35.49 -37.62 -63.22
C THR A 256 36.61 -38.68 -63.10
N GLU A 257 36.62 -39.39 -61.96
CA GLU A 257 37.62 -40.46 -61.78
C GLU A 257 37.33 -41.66 -62.69
N THR A 258 36.12 -42.09 -62.90
CA THR A 258 35.73 -43.14 -63.83
C THR A 258 36.16 -42.81 -65.26
N ARG A 259 35.93 -41.58 -65.75
CA ARG A 259 36.40 -41.13 -67.07
C ARG A 259 37.91 -41.12 -67.21
N LYS A 260 38.64 -40.82 -66.13
CA LYS A 260 40.15 -40.91 -66.18
C LYS A 260 40.65 -42.34 -66.27
N GLU A 261 39.94 -43.27 -65.61
CA GLU A 261 40.26 -44.70 -65.70
C GLU A 261 40.00 -45.28 -67.10
N ASP A 262 38.85 -44.96 -67.69
CA ASP A 262 38.47 -45.34 -69.05
C ASP A 262 39.44 -44.82 -70.12
N MET A 263 40.08 -43.66 -69.92
CA MET A 263 41.09 -43.11 -70.81
C MET A 263 42.50 -43.71 -70.62
N ARG A 264 42.73 -44.50 -69.57
CA ARG A 264 43.99 -45.17 -69.30
C ARG A 264 44.00 -46.63 -69.77
N MET A 265 42.89 -47.21 -70.18
CA MET A 265 42.79 -48.48 -70.85
C MET A 265 42.91 -48.29 -72.41
#